data_3737492dea6cf4e5eda0e9753e61020b
#
_entry.id   3737492dea6cf4e5eda0e9753e61020b
#
_cell.length_a   1.000
_cell.length_b   1.000
_cell.length_c   1.000
_cell.angle_alpha   90.00
_cell.angle_beta   90.00
_cell.angle_gamma   90.00
#
_symmetry.space_group_name_H-M   'P 1'
#
loop_
_entity.id
_entity.type
_entity.pdbx_description
1 polymer ?
#
loop_
_entity_poly.entity_id
_entity_poly.type
_entity_poly.pdbx_seq_one_letter_code
_entity_poly.pdbx_strand_id
1 'polypeptide(L)'
;MRWKTQGAFISQQDKAACQAECARKQQERAKEQLLEHEKTAERVAGQLSWMKQDVPTPYLDRKGLAPQRGVFLAKDGKTTCIPAVDADGKLWSMQYIQEDGTKRFAKNSRKEGCFHPVGGMDALRTAPAIVIAEGYATAGSISDAIGHATVAAFDSGNLMAVATALKDKYPDKAVIIAGDDDLHLLNHPKVRANPGREKAEKAAQAVGGKAVFPVFAPGEREKDMAGFTDFNDLAQKSRLGMASVARQLKPSIEKAISEKSAELERNKQLVQSHSEGMSR
;
A
#
# COMPACT_ATOMS: atom_id res chain seq x y z
N MET A 1 -8.60 40.12 40.96
CA MET A 1 -8.51 38.86 41.70
C MET A 1 -7.90 37.79 40.75
N ARG A 2 -6.67 37.33 41.04
CA ARG A 2 -6.00 36.27 40.26
C ARG A 2 -6.39 34.92 40.87
N TRP A 3 -7.07 34.09 40.13
CA TRP A 3 -7.29 32.68 40.49
C TRP A 3 -5.98 31.91 40.31
N LYS A 4 -5.34 31.52 41.41
CA LYS A 4 -4.28 30.53 41.39
C LYS A 4 -4.96 29.16 41.45
N THR A 5 -4.94 28.41 40.34
CA THR A 5 -5.24 26.99 40.33
C THR A 5 -4.12 26.27 41.09
N GLN A 6 -4.39 25.80 42.32
CA GLN A 6 -3.54 24.84 43.01
C GLN A 6 -3.54 23.57 42.18
N GLY A 7 -2.42 23.21 41.54
CA GLY A 7 -2.21 21.95 40.92
C GLY A 7 -2.24 20.83 41.98
N ALA A 8 -3.30 20.03 41.97
CA ALA A 8 -3.35 18.84 42.83
C ALA A 8 -2.18 17.92 42.48
N PHE A 9 -1.33 17.63 43.44
CA PHE A 9 -0.26 16.64 43.32
C PHE A 9 -0.90 15.24 43.22
N ILE A 10 -0.97 14.69 41.97
CA ILE A 10 -1.45 13.34 41.75
C ILE A 10 -0.34 12.39 42.24
N SER A 11 -0.66 11.53 43.18
CA SER A 11 0.31 10.55 43.71
C SER A 11 0.82 9.58 42.63
N GLN A 12 1.98 8.99 42.80
CA GLN A 12 2.51 7.97 41.89
C GLN A 12 1.55 6.77 41.76
N GLN A 13 0.87 6.40 42.83
CA GLN A 13 -0.13 5.33 42.87
C GLN A 13 -1.36 5.68 42.02
N ASP A 14 -1.87 6.92 42.10
CA ASP A 14 -3.00 7.35 41.30
C ASP A 14 -2.65 7.42 39.78
N LYS A 15 -1.40 7.82 39.46
CA LYS A 15 -0.91 7.78 38.09
C LYS A 15 -0.85 6.35 37.54
N ALA A 16 -0.32 5.42 38.33
CA ALA A 16 -0.24 4.01 37.94
C ALA A 16 -1.64 3.39 37.75
N ALA A 17 -2.57 3.67 38.68
CA ALA A 17 -3.96 3.21 38.57
C ALA A 17 -4.67 3.76 37.33
N CYS A 18 -4.49 5.05 37.04
CA CYS A 18 -5.05 5.67 35.83
C CYS A 18 -4.45 5.09 34.55
N GLN A 19 -3.13 4.82 34.51
CA GLN A 19 -2.48 4.18 33.37
C GLN A 19 -3.00 2.75 33.16
N ALA A 20 -3.14 1.96 34.23
CA ALA A 20 -3.68 0.60 34.17
C ALA A 20 -5.13 0.58 33.65
N GLU A 21 -5.98 1.52 34.11
CA GLU A 21 -7.35 1.64 33.64
C GLU A 21 -7.42 2.08 32.16
N CYS A 22 -6.58 3.03 31.76
CA CYS A 22 -6.46 3.43 30.35
C CYS A 22 -6.02 2.27 29.47
N ALA A 23 -5.03 1.48 29.89
CA ALA A 23 -4.56 0.30 29.18
C ALA A 23 -5.67 -0.76 29.04
N ARG A 24 -6.43 -1.02 30.11
CA ARG A 24 -7.57 -1.95 30.07
C ARG A 24 -8.64 -1.48 29.09
N LYS A 25 -9.04 -0.21 29.14
CA LYS A 25 -10.03 0.36 28.21
C LYS A 25 -9.56 0.32 26.75
N GLN A 26 -8.25 0.52 26.52
CA GLN A 26 -7.67 0.38 25.17
C GLN A 26 -7.75 -1.07 24.68
N GLN A 27 -7.43 -2.05 25.54
CA GLN A 27 -7.53 -3.46 25.18
C GLN A 27 -8.97 -3.89 24.89
N GLU A 28 -9.94 -3.44 25.70
CA GLU A 28 -11.36 -3.71 25.46
C GLU A 28 -11.82 -3.14 24.11
N ARG A 29 -11.51 -1.88 23.81
CA ARG A 29 -11.83 -1.25 22.52
C ARG A 29 -11.16 -1.97 21.35
N ALA A 30 -9.90 -2.38 21.49
CA ALA A 30 -9.20 -3.13 20.45
C ALA A 30 -9.85 -4.49 20.16
N LYS A 31 -10.32 -5.19 21.23
CA LYS A 31 -11.07 -6.46 21.07
C LYS A 31 -12.42 -6.24 20.38
N GLU A 32 -13.18 -5.21 20.77
CA GLU A 32 -14.45 -4.86 20.14
C GLU A 32 -14.24 -4.51 18.67
N GLN A 33 -13.22 -3.71 18.35
CA GLN A 33 -12.87 -3.34 16.98
C GLN A 33 -12.48 -4.56 16.16
N LEU A 34 -11.66 -5.46 16.71
CA LEU A 34 -11.28 -6.69 16.01
C LEU A 34 -12.51 -7.55 15.70
N LEU A 35 -13.45 -7.70 16.64
CA LEU A 35 -14.69 -8.44 16.42
C LEU A 35 -15.54 -7.82 15.29
N GLU A 36 -15.64 -6.50 15.24
CA GLU A 36 -16.34 -5.79 14.15
C GLU A 36 -15.61 -5.98 12.80
N HIS A 37 -14.28 -5.99 12.80
CA HIS A 37 -13.49 -6.28 11.60
C HIS A 37 -13.73 -7.71 11.10
N GLU A 38 -13.78 -8.72 12.01
CA GLU A 38 -14.07 -10.12 11.65
C GLU A 38 -15.46 -10.28 11.05
N LYS A 39 -16.50 -9.73 11.68
CA LYS A 39 -17.87 -9.74 11.13
C LYS A 39 -17.93 -9.09 9.74
N THR A 40 -17.16 -8.02 9.55
CA THR A 40 -17.11 -7.35 8.24
C THR A 40 -16.39 -8.20 7.20
N ALA A 41 -15.31 -8.87 7.58
CA ALA A 41 -14.57 -9.79 6.71
C ALA A 41 -15.47 -10.95 6.23
N GLU A 42 -16.23 -11.56 7.13
CA GLU A 42 -17.20 -12.61 6.79
C GLU A 42 -18.29 -12.09 5.82
N ARG A 43 -18.85 -10.92 6.09
CA ARG A 43 -19.87 -10.28 5.22
C ARG A 43 -19.29 -9.99 3.84
N VAL A 44 -18.08 -9.49 3.74
CA VAL A 44 -17.41 -9.19 2.48
C VAL A 44 -17.08 -10.48 1.71
N ALA A 45 -16.61 -11.52 2.40
CA ALA A 45 -16.37 -12.83 1.79
C ALA A 45 -17.67 -13.41 1.18
N GLY A 46 -18.78 -13.31 1.89
CA GLY A 46 -20.10 -13.72 1.38
C GLY A 46 -20.53 -12.94 0.13
N GLN A 47 -20.12 -11.68 -0.01
CA GLN A 47 -20.45 -10.89 -1.21
C GLN A 47 -19.71 -11.37 -2.46
N LEU A 48 -18.47 -11.85 -2.34
CA LEU A 48 -17.66 -12.31 -3.47
C LEU A 48 -18.34 -13.44 -4.25
N SER A 49 -19.04 -14.35 -3.56
CA SER A 49 -19.70 -15.50 -4.21
C SER A 49 -20.77 -15.11 -5.23
N TRP A 50 -21.23 -13.84 -5.21
CA TRP A 50 -22.31 -13.34 -6.06
C TRP A 50 -21.84 -12.34 -7.11
N MET A 51 -20.57 -11.99 -7.10
CA MET A 51 -19.97 -11.03 -8.03
C MET A 51 -19.33 -11.77 -9.22
N LYS A 52 -19.25 -11.08 -10.36
CA LYS A 52 -18.52 -11.59 -11.51
C LYS A 52 -17.04 -11.26 -11.34
N GLN A 53 -16.20 -12.28 -11.40
CA GLN A 53 -14.75 -12.15 -11.26
C GLN A 53 -14.08 -12.03 -12.62
N ASP A 54 -12.97 -11.27 -12.66
CA ASP A 54 -12.03 -11.19 -13.80
C ASP A 54 -12.72 -10.75 -15.12
N VAL A 55 -13.70 -9.85 -15.00
CA VAL A 55 -14.43 -9.28 -16.14
C VAL A 55 -14.12 -7.79 -16.30
N PRO A 56 -14.31 -7.22 -17.51
CA PRO A 56 -14.24 -5.77 -17.72
C PRO A 56 -15.19 -5.04 -16.76
N THR A 57 -14.75 -3.88 -16.28
CA THR A 57 -15.55 -3.01 -15.43
C THR A 57 -15.42 -1.56 -15.89
N PRO A 58 -16.42 -0.69 -15.66
CA PRO A 58 -16.34 0.71 -16.06
C PRO A 58 -15.11 1.45 -15.53
N TYR A 59 -14.64 1.07 -14.35
CA TYR A 59 -13.43 1.64 -13.77
C TYR A 59 -12.16 1.19 -14.50
N LEU A 60 -12.02 -0.11 -14.80
CA LEU A 60 -10.88 -0.67 -15.52
C LEU A 60 -10.80 -0.06 -16.93
N ASP A 61 -11.92 -0.01 -17.65
CA ASP A 61 -11.99 0.56 -19.00
C ASP A 61 -11.53 2.03 -19.00
N ARG A 62 -12.04 2.83 -18.05
CA ARG A 62 -11.63 4.25 -17.91
C ARG A 62 -10.14 4.40 -17.56
N LYS A 63 -9.55 3.44 -16.86
CA LYS A 63 -8.15 3.43 -16.47
C LYS A 63 -7.24 2.73 -17.47
N GLY A 64 -7.79 2.27 -18.61
CA GLY A 64 -7.05 1.59 -19.66
C GLY A 64 -6.43 0.26 -19.20
N LEU A 65 -7.10 -0.44 -18.30
CA LEU A 65 -6.62 -1.71 -17.72
C LEU A 65 -7.45 -2.89 -18.23
N ALA A 66 -6.78 -3.96 -18.61
CA ALA A 66 -7.45 -5.23 -18.86
C ALA A 66 -8.00 -5.83 -17.55
N PRO A 67 -8.99 -6.74 -17.62
CA PRO A 67 -9.41 -7.50 -16.44
C PRO A 67 -8.25 -8.20 -15.78
N GLN A 68 -8.08 -7.97 -14.49
CA GLN A 68 -7.00 -8.53 -13.68
C GLN A 68 -7.56 -9.57 -12.71
N ARG A 69 -6.80 -10.66 -12.47
CA ARG A 69 -7.20 -11.68 -11.51
C ARG A 69 -7.48 -11.09 -10.13
N GLY A 70 -8.64 -11.42 -9.56
CA GLY A 70 -9.04 -10.99 -8.22
C GLY A 70 -9.81 -9.67 -8.17
N VAL A 71 -10.18 -9.08 -9.33
CA VAL A 71 -11.10 -7.95 -9.41
C VAL A 71 -12.50 -8.43 -9.72
N PHE A 72 -13.50 -7.83 -9.08
CA PHE A 72 -14.89 -8.26 -9.20
C PHE A 72 -15.76 -7.10 -9.69
N LEU A 73 -16.81 -7.47 -10.41
CA LEU A 73 -17.91 -6.59 -10.79
C LEU A 73 -19.14 -6.91 -9.93
N ALA A 74 -19.66 -5.93 -9.24
CA ALA A 74 -20.86 -6.08 -8.44
C ALA A 74 -22.12 -6.39 -9.30
N LYS A 75 -23.20 -6.84 -8.68
CA LYS A 75 -24.46 -7.18 -9.36
C LYS A 75 -25.11 -6.02 -10.13
N ASP A 76 -24.81 -4.79 -9.72
CA ASP A 76 -25.29 -3.58 -10.41
C ASP A 76 -24.66 -3.37 -11.80
N GLY A 77 -23.65 -4.16 -12.16
CA GLY A 77 -22.91 -4.05 -13.41
C GLY A 77 -22.05 -2.79 -13.55
N LYS A 78 -21.86 -2.02 -12.47
CA LYS A 78 -21.21 -0.70 -12.48
C LYS A 78 -20.10 -0.57 -11.45
N THR A 79 -20.29 -1.13 -10.26
CA THR A 79 -19.33 -1.02 -9.16
C THR A 79 -18.20 -2.03 -9.30
N THR A 80 -16.97 -1.55 -9.42
CA THR A 80 -15.76 -2.38 -9.36
C THR A 80 -15.39 -2.65 -7.91
N CYS A 81 -15.18 -3.91 -7.57
CA CYS A 81 -14.88 -4.36 -6.22
C CYS A 81 -13.48 -4.96 -6.15
N ILE A 82 -12.65 -4.39 -5.28
CA ILE A 82 -11.24 -4.80 -5.12
C ILE A 82 -11.05 -5.31 -3.69
N PRO A 83 -10.86 -6.63 -3.50
CA PRO A 83 -10.61 -7.22 -2.20
C PRO A 83 -9.34 -6.68 -1.54
N ALA A 84 -9.40 -6.47 -0.23
CA ALA A 84 -8.29 -6.06 0.60
C ALA A 84 -7.91 -7.21 1.54
N VAL A 85 -6.70 -7.74 1.36
CA VAL A 85 -6.16 -8.86 2.13
C VAL A 85 -4.96 -8.42 2.97
N ASP A 86 -4.65 -9.15 4.03
CA ASP A 86 -3.40 -8.97 4.76
C ASP A 86 -2.24 -9.80 4.16
N ALA A 87 -1.07 -9.75 4.79
CA ALA A 87 0.13 -10.46 4.32
C ALA A 87 -0.01 -12.00 4.34
N ASP A 88 -0.97 -12.53 5.08
CA ASP A 88 -1.29 -13.97 5.11
C ASP A 88 -2.35 -14.35 4.06
N GLY A 89 -2.90 -13.37 3.35
CA GLY A 89 -3.93 -13.55 2.33
C GLY A 89 -5.35 -13.59 2.89
N LYS A 90 -5.54 -13.30 4.18
CA LYS A 90 -6.88 -13.22 4.77
C LYS A 90 -7.60 -11.97 4.28
N LEU A 91 -8.80 -12.16 3.77
CA LEU A 91 -9.69 -11.06 3.36
C LEU A 91 -10.23 -10.33 4.58
N TRP A 92 -10.02 -9.00 4.62
CA TRP A 92 -10.50 -8.13 5.70
C TRP A 92 -11.50 -7.08 5.25
N SER A 93 -11.39 -6.67 4.01
CA SER A 93 -12.18 -5.57 3.49
C SER A 93 -12.35 -5.66 1.98
N MET A 94 -13.08 -4.72 1.42
CA MET A 94 -13.24 -4.50 -0.01
C MET A 94 -13.31 -3.01 -0.29
N GLN A 95 -12.57 -2.56 -1.30
CA GLN A 95 -12.76 -1.24 -1.87
C GLN A 95 -13.80 -1.33 -2.99
N TYR A 96 -14.85 -0.54 -2.88
CA TYR A 96 -15.87 -0.36 -3.90
C TYR A 96 -15.55 0.91 -4.68
N ILE A 97 -15.42 0.80 -6.00
CA ILE A 97 -15.15 1.93 -6.90
C ILE A 97 -16.35 2.09 -7.82
N GLN A 98 -17.02 3.21 -7.71
CA GLN A 98 -18.19 3.52 -8.52
C GLN A 98 -17.78 3.99 -9.93
N GLU A 99 -18.74 4.03 -10.83
CA GLU A 99 -18.56 4.47 -12.20
C GLU A 99 -17.97 5.90 -12.31
N ASP A 100 -18.32 6.79 -11.39
CA ASP A 100 -17.78 8.16 -11.30
C ASP A 100 -16.34 8.23 -10.72
N GLY A 101 -15.81 7.09 -10.25
CA GLY A 101 -14.49 7.00 -9.62
C GLY A 101 -14.48 7.16 -8.11
N THR A 102 -15.64 7.40 -7.50
CA THR A 102 -15.77 7.45 -6.03
C THR A 102 -15.35 6.13 -5.42
N LYS A 103 -14.43 6.18 -4.44
CA LYS A 103 -13.88 5.01 -3.75
C LYS A 103 -14.36 4.97 -2.32
N ARG A 104 -14.86 3.83 -1.88
CA ARG A 104 -15.28 3.58 -0.48
C ARG A 104 -14.83 2.20 -0.03
N PHE A 105 -14.48 2.08 1.24
CA PHE A 105 -14.25 0.78 1.88
C PHE A 105 -15.51 0.23 2.53
N ALA A 106 -15.54 -1.07 2.73
CA ALA A 106 -16.55 -1.71 3.56
C ALA A 106 -16.57 -1.04 4.94
N LYS A 107 -17.78 -0.64 5.39
CA LYS A 107 -17.93 0.03 6.70
C LYS A 107 -17.49 -0.92 7.82
N ASN A 108 -16.81 -0.40 8.84
CA ASN A 108 -16.28 -1.13 9.99
C ASN A 108 -15.28 -2.24 9.61
N SER A 109 -14.55 -2.09 8.51
CA SER A 109 -13.55 -3.05 8.10
C SER A 109 -12.13 -2.62 8.48
N ARG A 110 -11.24 -3.58 8.61
CA ARG A 110 -9.81 -3.33 8.71
C ARG A 110 -9.26 -2.92 7.34
N LYS A 111 -8.59 -1.77 7.29
CA LYS A 111 -7.86 -1.30 6.09
C LYS A 111 -6.35 -1.29 6.35
N GLU A 112 -5.94 -0.93 7.56
CA GLU A 112 -4.53 -0.80 7.91
C GLU A 112 -3.76 -2.10 7.69
N GLY A 113 -2.66 -2.01 6.94
CA GLY A 113 -1.85 -3.15 6.53
C GLY A 113 -2.49 -4.09 5.52
N CYS A 114 -3.72 -3.80 5.05
CA CYS A 114 -4.38 -4.56 3.99
C CYS A 114 -4.05 -3.96 2.62
N PHE A 115 -3.96 -4.83 1.62
CA PHE A 115 -3.59 -4.48 0.26
C PHE A 115 -4.30 -5.38 -0.75
N HIS A 116 -4.20 -5.04 -2.04
CA HIS A 116 -4.60 -5.93 -3.12
C HIS A 116 -3.37 -6.36 -3.94
N PRO A 117 -3.07 -7.66 -4.03
CA PRO A 117 -2.02 -8.18 -4.91
C PRO A 117 -2.57 -8.33 -6.33
N VAL A 118 -2.13 -7.50 -7.27
CA VAL A 118 -2.48 -7.61 -8.69
C VAL A 118 -1.94 -8.94 -9.23
N GLY A 119 -2.83 -9.77 -9.73
CA GLY A 119 -2.51 -11.16 -10.14
C GLY A 119 -2.64 -12.22 -9.03
N GLY A 120 -2.94 -11.80 -7.79
CA GLY A 120 -3.19 -12.68 -6.64
C GLY A 120 -1.96 -12.95 -5.77
N MET A 121 -2.20 -13.58 -4.60
CA MET A 121 -1.15 -13.84 -3.60
C MET A 121 -0.06 -14.79 -4.12
N ASP A 122 -0.40 -15.76 -4.97
CA ASP A 122 0.58 -16.69 -5.52
C ASP A 122 1.56 -15.97 -6.47
N ALA A 123 1.05 -15.07 -7.31
CA ALA A 123 1.89 -14.24 -8.17
C ALA A 123 2.79 -13.31 -7.34
N LEU A 124 2.29 -12.75 -6.24
CA LEU A 124 3.09 -11.94 -5.32
C LEU A 124 4.18 -12.77 -4.63
N ARG A 125 3.86 -14.00 -4.23
CA ARG A 125 4.83 -14.91 -3.59
C ARG A 125 5.97 -15.27 -4.50
N THR A 126 5.73 -15.43 -5.80
CA THR A 126 6.75 -15.79 -6.81
C THR A 126 7.43 -14.58 -7.45
N ALA A 127 6.91 -13.36 -7.26
CA ALA A 127 7.52 -12.14 -7.80
C ALA A 127 8.98 -11.95 -7.30
N PRO A 128 9.90 -11.50 -8.16
CA PRO A 128 11.31 -11.35 -7.80
C PRO A 128 11.55 -10.20 -6.79
N ALA A 129 10.66 -9.23 -6.73
CA ALA A 129 10.65 -8.12 -5.79
C ALA A 129 9.22 -7.76 -5.42
N ILE A 130 9.05 -7.02 -4.32
CA ILE A 130 7.77 -6.45 -3.91
C ILE A 130 7.70 -5.02 -4.44
N VAL A 131 6.79 -4.76 -5.37
CA VAL A 131 6.50 -3.41 -5.86
C VAL A 131 5.16 -2.98 -5.30
N ILE A 132 5.13 -1.85 -4.58
CA ILE A 132 3.93 -1.33 -3.91
C ILE A 132 3.58 0.02 -4.52
N ALA A 133 2.35 0.18 -4.96
CA ALA A 133 1.78 1.45 -5.43
C ALA A 133 0.65 1.89 -4.51
N GLU A 134 0.30 3.17 -4.58
CA GLU A 134 -0.80 3.73 -3.78
C GLU A 134 -2.13 3.16 -4.25
N GLY A 135 -2.51 3.39 -5.49
CA GLY A 135 -3.81 3.03 -6.03
C GLY A 135 -3.80 1.75 -6.88
N TYR A 136 -4.98 1.13 -7.01
CA TYR A 136 -5.13 -0.08 -7.82
C TYR A 136 -4.77 0.17 -9.29
N ALA A 137 -5.20 1.30 -9.90
CA ALA A 137 -4.89 1.57 -11.31
C ALA A 137 -3.39 1.69 -11.56
N THR A 138 -2.68 2.36 -10.65
CA THR A 138 -1.23 2.50 -10.69
C THR A 138 -0.56 1.12 -10.57
N ALA A 139 -1.00 0.28 -9.59
CA ALA A 139 -0.49 -1.07 -9.43
C ALA A 139 -0.75 -1.97 -10.65
N GLY A 140 -1.95 -1.87 -11.25
CA GLY A 140 -2.31 -2.60 -12.48
C GLY A 140 -1.40 -2.23 -13.65
N SER A 141 -1.26 -0.93 -13.95
CA SER A 141 -0.37 -0.46 -15.02
C SER A 141 1.09 -0.88 -14.82
N ILE A 142 1.56 -0.85 -13.58
CA ILE A 142 2.92 -1.31 -13.27
C ILE A 142 3.03 -2.81 -13.51
N SER A 143 2.08 -3.61 -13.00
CA SER A 143 2.08 -5.08 -13.17
C SER A 143 2.12 -5.46 -14.66
N ASP A 144 1.30 -4.81 -15.49
CA ASP A 144 1.28 -5.02 -16.95
C ASP A 144 2.62 -4.64 -17.60
N ALA A 145 3.25 -3.55 -17.15
CA ALA A 145 4.50 -3.06 -17.72
C ALA A 145 5.72 -3.91 -17.35
N ILE A 146 5.81 -4.37 -16.10
CA ILE A 146 6.99 -5.11 -15.61
C ILE A 146 6.85 -6.63 -15.74
N GLY A 147 5.63 -7.14 -15.90
CA GLY A 147 5.34 -8.55 -16.13
C GLY A 147 5.31 -9.42 -14.86
N HIS A 148 5.17 -8.81 -13.67
CA HIS A 148 4.97 -9.55 -12.42
C HIS A 148 4.06 -8.80 -11.44
N ALA A 149 3.63 -9.49 -10.37
CA ALA A 149 2.69 -8.95 -9.41
C ALA A 149 3.15 -7.65 -8.75
N THR A 150 2.21 -6.73 -8.61
CA THR A 150 2.37 -5.46 -7.91
C THR A 150 1.28 -5.33 -6.85
N VAL A 151 1.55 -4.60 -5.78
CA VAL A 151 0.65 -4.43 -4.64
C VAL A 151 0.01 -3.05 -4.68
N ALA A 152 -1.33 -2.98 -4.54
CA ALA A 152 -2.03 -1.73 -4.30
C ALA A 152 -2.30 -1.55 -2.80
N ALA A 153 -1.75 -0.52 -2.19
CA ALA A 153 -1.93 -0.18 -0.77
C ALA A 153 -3.22 0.60 -0.49
N PHE A 154 -3.95 0.98 -1.53
CA PHE A 154 -5.21 1.71 -1.60
C PHE A 154 -5.13 3.21 -1.35
N ASP A 155 -4.24 3.69 -0.50
CA ASP A 155 -3.94 5.12 -0.30
C ASP A 155 -2.54 5.32 0.31
N SER A 156 -2.04 6.55 0.22
CA SER A 156 -0.70 6.92 0.70
C SER A 156 -0.52 6.74 2.21
N GLY A 157 -1.60 6.85 3.00
CA GLY A 157 -1.57 6.65 4.45
C GLY A 157 -1.29 5.20 4.87
N ASN A 158 -1.62 4.26 4.00
CA ASN A 158 -1.46 2.82 4.25
C ASN A 158 -0.14 2.25 3.69
N LEU A 159 0.63 3.01 2.90
CA LEU A 159 1.87 2.54 2.27
C LEU A 159 2.86 1.97 3.29
N MET A 160 3.09 2.67 4.40
CA MET A 160 4.03 2.22 5.44
C MET A 160 3.58 0.92 6.10
N ALA A 161 2.31 0.82 6.50
CA ALA A 161 1.78 -0.38 7.15
C ALA A 161 1.85 -1.60 6.23
N VAL A 162 1.50 -1.42 4.93
CA VAL A 162 1.61 -2.48 3.91
C VAL A 162 3.06 -2.87 3.66
N ALA A 163 3.95 -1.89 3.49
CA ALA A 163 5.37 -2.16 3.25
C ALA A 163 6.01 -2.93 4.40
N THR A 164 5.72 -2.53 5.64
CA THR A 164 6.20 -3.23 6.85
C THR A 164 5.68 -4.65 6.90
N ALA A 165 4.36 -4.85 6.77
CA ALA A 165 3.76 -6.19 6.81
C ALA A 165 4.32 -7.13 5.73
N LEU A 166 4.55 -6.62 4.53
CA LEU A 166 5.13 -7.40 3.44
C LEU A 166 6.63 -7.65 3.63
N LYS A 167 7.37 -6.71 4.22
CA LYS A 167 8.78 -6.91 4.56
C LYS A 167 8.96 -7.95 5.65
N ASP A 168 8.10 -7.95 6.66
CA ASP A 168 8.11 -8.97 7.72
C ASP A 168 7.77 -10.36 7.16
N LYS A 169 6.80 -10.44 6.23
CA LYS A 169 6.41 -11.70 5.58
C LYS A 169 7.43 -12.23 4.59
N TYR A 170 8.12 -11.35 3.88
CA TYR A 170 9.08 -11.67 2.82
C TYR A 170 10.42 -10.94 3.06
N PRO A 171 11.16 -11.24 4.14
CA PRO A 171 12.35 -10.50 4.56
C PRO A 171 13.47 -10.49 3.51
N ASP A 172 13.51 -11.52 2.66
CA ASP A 172 14.54 -11.71 1.65
C ASP A 172 14.25 -10.99 0.33
N LYS A 173 13.05 -10.41 0.17
CA LYS A 173 12.70 -9.67 -1.04
C LYS A 173 13.09 -8.20 -0.97
N ALA A 174 13.54 -7.67 -2.09
CA ALA A 174 13.67 -6.24 -2.31
C ALA A 174 12.29 -5.58 -2.35
N VAL A 175 12.17 -4.35 -1.80
CA VAL A 175 10.92 -3.57 -1.79
C VAL A 175 11.12 -2.28 -2.57
N ILE A 176 10.20 -2.01 -3.49
CA ILE A 176 10.09 -0.77 -4.25
C ILE A 176 8.74 -0.12 -3.95
N ILE A 177 8.74 1.15 -3.61
CA ILE A 177 7.52 1.95 -3.49
C ILE A 177 7.39 2.80 -4.75
N ALA A 178 6.41 2.49 -5.59
CA ALA A 178 6.05 3.30 -6.75
C ALA A 178 5.09 4.40 -6.29
N GLY A 179 5.64 5.54 -5.90
CA GLY A 179 4.90 6.63 -5.28
C GLY A 179 4.23 7.56 -6.29
N ASP A 180 3.17 8.21 -5.85
CA ASP A 180 2.54 9.31 -6.55
C ASP A 180 3.34 10.60 -6.32
N ASP A 181 3.38 11.49 -7.31
CA ASP A 181 4.14 12.74 -7.28
C ASP A 181 3.18 13.94 -7.37
N ASP A 182 2.58 14.29 -6.24
CA ASP A 182 1.52 15.29 -6.08
C ASP A 182 2.04 16.73 -6.14
N LEU A 183 2.89 17.07 -7.11
CA LEU A 183 3.50 18.41 -7.24
C LEU A 183 2.47 19.55 -7.27
N HIS A 184 1.27 19.30 -7.81
CA HIS A 184 0.18 20.28 -7.85
C HIS A 184 -0.27 20.74 -6.46
N LEU A 185 -0.05 19.94 -5.41
CA LEU A 185 -0.42 20.25 -4.03
C LEU A 185 0.58 21.18 -3.33
N LEU A 186 1.79 21.37 -3.88
CA LEU A 186 2.76 22.33 -3.35
C LEU A 186 2.19 23.75 -3.36
N ASN A 187 1.41 24.09 -4.38
CA ASN A 187 0.76 25.39 -4.52
C ASN A 187 -0.66 25.45 -3.92
N HIS A 188 -1.13 24.33 -3.32
CA HIS A 188 -2.47 24.28 -2.75
C HIS A 188 -2.53 25.09 -1.44
N PRO A 189 -3.53 25.99 -1.24
CA PRO A 189 -3.55 26.96 -0.11
C PRO A 189 -3.42 26.32 1.29
N LYS A 190 -3.93 25.08 1.45
CA LYS A 190 -3.98 24.39 2.74
C LYS A 190 -2.92 23.27 2.88
N VAL A 191 -2.51 22.63 1.80
CA VAL A 191 -1.64 21.42 1.85
C VAL A 191 -0.16 21.83 1.83
N ARG A 192 0.28 22.59 0.83
CA ARG A 192 1.65 23.09 0.65
C ARG A 192 2.74 22.04 0.82
N ALA A 193 2.47 20.81 0.39
CA ALA A 193 3.33 19.65 0.51
C ALA A 193 3.10 18.70 -0.66
N ASN A 194 3.97 17.71 -0.82
CA ASN A 194 3.78 16.60 -1.75
C ASN A 194 3.55 15.31 -0.95
N PRO A 195 2.31 15.07 -0.45
CA PRO A 195 2.04 13.98 0.48
C PRO A 195 2.27 12.60 -0.12
N GLY A 196 2.04 12.40 -1.43
CA GLY A 196 2.32 11.15 -2.12
C GLY A 196 3.81 10.82 -2.06
N ARG A 197 4.66 11.76 -2.47
CA ARG A 197 6.12 11.62 -2.41
C ARG A 197 6.63 11.39 -0.99
N GLU A 198 6.26 12.27 -0.05
CA GLU A 198 6.75 12.19 1.33
C GLU A 198 6.39 10.87 2.01
N LYS A 199 5.17 10.35 1.80
CA LYS A 199 4.73 9.09 2.40
C LYS A 199 5.39 7.88 1.73
N ALA A 200 5.59 7.92 0.40
CA ALA A 200 6.30 6.88 -0.33
C ALA A 200 7.77 6.79 0.10
N GLU A 201 8.47 7.92 0.24
CA GLU A 201 9.86 7.96 0.71
C GLU A 201 9.98 7.44 2.15
N LYS A 202 9.09 7.86 3.06
CA LYS A 202 9.04 7.36 4.45
C LYS A 202 8.78 5.86 4.51
N ALA A 203 7.83 5.35 3.72
CA ALA A 203 7.54 3.92 3.67
C ALA A 203 8.73 3.12 3.13
N ALA A 204 9.38 3.60 2.08
CA ALA A 204 10.59 2.97 1.53
C ALA A 204 11.72 2.94 2.56
N GLN A 205 11.99 4.06 3.23
CA GLN A 205 13.02 4.15 4.27
C GLN A 205 12.77 3.17 5.42
N ALA A 206 11.51 3.05 5.88
CA ALA A 206 11.15 2.18 7.00
C ALA A 206 11.46 0.70 6.77
N VAL A 207 11.47 0.24 5.50
CA VAL A 207 11.70 -1.16 5.14
C VAL A 207 13.04 -1.40 4.43
N GLY A 208 13.91 -0.40 4.37
CA GLY A 208 15.18 -0.48 3.62
C GLY A 208 14.97 -0.67 2.11
N GLY A 209 13.85 -0.17 1.59
CA GLY A 209 13.49 -0.21 0.18
C GLY A 209 13.83 1.09 -0.56
N LYS A 210 13.32 1.23 -1.78
CA LYS A 210 13.50 2.42 -2.63
C LYS A 210 12.16 2.98 -3.07
N ALA A 211 12.02 4.32 -3.06
CA ALA A 211 10.91 5.01 -3.69
C ALA A 211 11.27 5.38 -5.13
N VAL A 212 10.33 5.20 -6.05
CA VAL A 212 10.44 5.57 -7.47
C VAL A 212 9.20 6.35 -7.86
N PHE A 213 9.39 7.43 -8.60
CA PHE A 213 8.31 8.34 -9.01
C PHE A 213 8.25 8.46 -10.54
N PRO A 214 7.07 8.68 -11.13
CA PRO A 214 6.93 8.80 -12.57
C PRO A 214 7.57 10.08 -13.08
N VAL A 215 8.32 9.95 -14.18
CA VAL A 215 8.87 11.06 -14.96
C VAL A 215 8.10 11.16 -16.27
N PHE A 216 7.46 12.30 -16.48
CA PHE A 216 6.63 12.58 -17.66
C PHE A 216 7.42 13.27 -18.76
N ALA A 217 6.87 13.35 -19.96
CA ALA A 217 7.50 14.07 -21.06
C ALA A 217 7.53 15.60 -20.79
N PRO A 218 8.53 16.31 -21.28
CA PRO A 218 8.60 17.76 -21.14
C PRO A 218 7.33 18.46 -21.60
N GLY A 219 6.84 19.41 -20.82
CA GLY A 219 5.64 20.22 -21.11
C GLY A 219 4.31 19.56 -20.72
N GLU A 220 4.27 18.31 -20.24
CA GLU A 220 3.02 17.66 -19.85
C GLU A 220 2.52 18.17 -18.50
N ARG A 221 3.37 18.22 -17.49
CA ARG A 221 3.01 18.74 -16.16
C ARG A 221 2.77 20.25 -16.16
N GLU A 222 3.42 20.99 -17.02
CA GLU A 222 3.19 22.43 -17.17
C GLU A 222 1.79 22.76 -17.71
N LYS A 223 1.19 21.82 -18.47
CA LYS A 223 -0.17 21.95 -19.01
C LYS A 223 -1.23 21.51 -18.02
N ASP A 224 -0.99 20.40 -17.33
CA ASP A 224 -1.92 19.79 -16.35
C ASP A 224 -1.14 19.06 -15.25
N MET A 225 -0.71 19.81 -14.23
CA MET A 225 0.07 19.24 -13.14
C MET A 225 -0.71 18.21 -12.30
N ALA A 226 -2.03 18.37 -12.17
CA ALA A 226 -2.88 17.46 -11.42
C ALA A 226 -3.22 16.17 -12.19
N GLY A 227 -3.18 16.22 -13.52
CA GLY A 227 -3.47 15.09 -14.40
C GLY A 227 -2.28 14.16 -14.64
N PHE A 228 -1.06 14.49 -14.14
CA PHE A 228 0.17 13.74 -14.35
C PHE A 228 0.89 13.50 -13.03
N THR A 229 0.37 12.57 -12.23
CA THR A 229 0.85 12.33 -10.86
C THR A 229 1.37 10.91 -10.62
N ASP A 230 0.84 9.89 -11.30
CA ASP A 230 1.12 8.48 -11.04
C ASP A 230 1.54 7.68 -12.28
N PHE A 231 1.93 6.41 -12.11
CA PHE A 231 2.34 5.55 -13.21
C PHE A 231 1.18 5.10 -14.13
N ASN A 232 -0.09 5.16 -13.68
CA ASN A 232 -1.21 4.97 -14.59
C ASN A 232 -1.38 6.19 -15.52
N ASP A 233 -1.20 7.41 -15.00
CA ASP A 233 -1.16 8.61 -15.81
C ASP A 233 0.00 8.58 -16.83
N LEU A 234 1.18 8.09 -16.41
CA LEU A 234 2.31 7.89 -17.31
C LEU A 234 1.97 6.89 -18.43
N ALA A 235 1.30 5.78 -18.07
CA ALA A 235 0.93 4.75 -19.02
C ALA A 235 -0.12 5.22 -20.02
N GLN A 236 -1.15 5.95 -19.55
CA GLN A 236 -2.37 6.21 -20.32
C GLN A 236 -2.47 7.61 -20.93
N LYS A 237 -1.85 8.61 -20.31
CA LYS A 237 -1.99 10.02 -20.72
C LYS A 237 -0.71 10.61 -21.30
N SER A 238 0.46 10.16 -20.84
CA SER A 238 1.73 10.67 -21.32
C SER A 238 2.05 10.19 -22.72
N ARG A 239 2.70 11.05 -23.52
CA ARG A 239 3.28 10.67 -24.83
C ARG A 239 4.33 9.57 -24.72
N LEU A 240 4.88 9.36 -23.51
CA LEU A 240 5.86 8.30 -23.25
C LEU A 240 5.20 6.92 -23.17
N GLY A 241 3.94 6.84 -22.78
CA GLY A 241 3.09 5.65 -22.80
C GLY A 241 3.56 4.50 -21.88
N MET A 242 2.86 3.37 -21.99
CA MET A 242 3.07 2.17 -21.17
C MET A 242 4.53 1.68 -21.15
N ALA A 243 5.22 1.71 -22.27
CA ALA A 243 6.61 1.25 -22.36
C ALA A 243 7.57 2.04 -21.45
N SER A 244 7.24 3.28 -21.11
CA SER A 244 8.06 4.11 -20.24
C SER A 244 7.94 3.71 -18.77
N VAL A 245 6.82 3.14 -18.35
CA VAL A 245 6.64 2.59 -16.99
C VAL A 245 7.69 1.51 -16.74
N ALA A 246 7.83 0.55 -17.65
CA ALA A 246 8.86 -0.48 -17.54
C ALA A 246 10.28 0.10 -17.57
N ARG A 247 10.57 1.05 -18.48
CA ARG A 247 11.90 1.67 -18.58
C ARG A 247 12.31 2.42 -17.32
N GLN A 248 11.37 3.00 -16.59
CA GLN A 248 11.67 3.73 -15.37
C GLN A 248 11.77 2.83 -14.14
N LEU A 249 10.99 1.74 -14.07
CA LEU A 249 10.94 0.88 -12.91
C LEU A 249 11.93 -0.29 -12.95
N LYS A 250 12.10 -0.98 -14.09
CA LYS A 250 12.94 -2.19 -14.18
C LYS A 250 14.39 -1.97 -13.69
N PRO A 251 15.10 -0.90 -14.07
CA PRO A 251 16.46 -0.68 -13.57
C PRO A 251 16.52 -0.52 -12.04
N SER A 252 15.53 0.14 -11.44
CA SER A 252 15.45 0.31 -9.99
C SER A 252 15.15 -1.00 -9.28
N ILE A 253 14.28 -1.83 -9.85
CA ILE A 253 13.93 -3.15 -9.35
C ILE A 253 15.15 -4.08 -9.41
N GLU A 254 15.81 -4.19 -10.55
CA GLU A 254 17.00 -5.04 -10.77
C GLU A 254 18.13 -4.65 -9.82
N LYS A 255 18.39 -3.35 -9.68
CA LYS A 255 19.37 -2.83 -8.72
C LYS A 255 19.02 -3.22 -7.28
N ALA A 256 17.76 -3.06 -6.87
CA ALA A 256 17.30 -3.41 -5.53
C ALA A 256 17.42 -4.92 -5.25
N ILE A 257 17.10 -5.77 -6.24
CA ILE A 257 17.28 -7.22 -6.14
C ILE A 257 18.75 -7.58 -5.95
N SER A 258 19.65 -7.00 -6.78
CA SER A 258 21.10 -7.24 -6.68
C SER A 258 21.66 -6.82 -5.33
N GLU A 259 21.28 -5.64 -4.83
CA GLU A 259 21.70 -5.14 -3.52
C GLU A 259 21.21 -6.04 -2.38
N LYS A 260 19.95 -6.52 -2.46
CA LYS A 260 19.39 -7.43 -1.46
C LYS A 260 20.07 -8.79 -1.48
N SER A 261 20.33 -9.35 -2.65
CA SER A 261 21.08 -10.61 -2.78
C SER A 261 22.49 -10.51 -2.17
N ALA A 262 23.20 -9.42 -2.43
CA ALA A 262 24.51 -9.18 -1.85
C ALA A 262 24.47 -9.01 -0.32
N GLU A 263 23.43 -8.37 0.22
CA GLU A 263 23.17 -8.27 1.66
C GLU A 263 22.98 -9.66 2.30
N LEU A 264 22.12 -10.49 1.70
CA LEU A 264 21.84 -11.85 2.19
C LEU A 264 23.08 -12.74 2.19
N GLU A 265 23.92 -12.67 1.15
CA GLU A 265 25.18 -13.41 1.10
C GLU A 265 26.16 -12.97 2.18
N ARG A 266 26.32 -11.66 2.40
CA ARG A 266 27.16 -11.14 3.51
C ARG A 266 26.68 -11.63 4.87
N ASN A 267 25.38 -11.62 5.10
CA ASN A 267 24.81 -12.09 6.37
C ASN A 267 25.07 -13.59 6.61
N LYS A 268 24.95 -14.43 5.56
CA LYS A 268 25.28 -15.87 5.65
C LYS A 268 26.77 -16.09 6.01
N GLN A 269 27.69 -15.35 5.37
CA GLN A 269 29.11 -15.45 5.67
C GLN A 269 29.44 -15.05 7.12
N LEU A 270 28.80 -13.99 7.63
CA LEU A 270 28.97 -13.56 9.02
C LEU A 270 28.48 -14.62 10.02
N VAL A 271 27.35 -15.27 9.77
CA VAL A 271 26.83 -16.35 10.62
C VAL A 271 27.78 -17.56 10.60
N GLN A 272 28.32 -17.95 9.45
CA GLN A 272 29.28 -19.05 9.34
C GLN A 272 30.58 -18.77 10.08
N SER A 273 31.14 -17.59 9.93
CA SER A 273 32.39 -17.20 10.62
C SER A 273 32.22 -17.19 12.15
N HIS A 274 31.07 -16.78 12.67
CA HIS A 274 30.79 -16.82 14.11
C HIS A 274 30.63 -18.26 14.64
N SER A 275 30.00 -19.16 13.88
CA SER A 275 29.84 -20.55 14.27
C SER A 275 31.17 -21.31 14.32
N GLU A 276 32.08 -21.05 13.38
CA GLU A 276 33.44 -21.64 13.34
C GLU A 276 34.35 -21.09 14.45
N GLY A 277 34.17 -19.81 14.85
CA GLY A 277 34.90 -19.21 15.96
C GLY A 277 34.53 -19.71 17.34
N MET A 278 33.28 -20.18 17.50
CA MET A 278 32.79 -20.75 18.79
C MET A 278 33.12 -22.26 18.96
N SER A 279 33.59 -22.93 17.90
CA SER A 279 33.93 -24.36 17.89
C SER A 279 35.44 -24.61 18.12
N ARG A 280 36.21 -23.56 18.37
CA ARG A 280 37.63 -23.58 18.72
C ARG A 280 37.82 -23.13 20.17
#